data_e8884e9f48a4f185ba94206f6078496a
#
_entry.id   e8884e9f48a4f185ba94206f6078496a
#
_cell.length_a   1.000
_cell.length_b   1.000
_cell.length_c   1.000
_cell.angle_alpha   90.00
_cell.angle_beta   90.00
_cell.angle_gamma   90.00
#
_symmetry.space_group_name_H-M   'P 1'
#
loop_
_entity.id
_entity.type
_entity.pdbx_description
1 polymer ?
#
loop_
_entity_poly.entity_id
_entity_poly.type
_entity_poly.pdbx_seq_one_letter_code
_entity_poly.pdbx_strand_id
1 'polypeptide(L)'
;MYRVPFILLLVVCAIGILTAAPPARAVPLPAYNADVHDSTASGLSAGGFFAMQLGVAYSGTFKGVGIIAGGTYDCAGQMSYTGCMYNATPSITQSIANIKSWSGIQNDNYTDIANQKIYIWTGTSDTTVGPNVTDQVYKLYVTTGNFVSSANVKYDKLTGAAHTFPADFDSTGNNACGTAASPYISNCSFDGAGATLKQLYGVLNARNNGTLGGSLIQFDQTEFIAAGKGMDSTGWVYVPASCASGVQCKVHVALHGCLQSQSQIGTRFVNNTGYNKWADTNNLIVLYPQTVVDNTSHSTKSGMLANPNACFDWIGWYGTNFDQKAGVQMLAVKKMVDRLTSAFAALPPPAGLALNGVTNTSISLTWHSASGESGYNIYRNGAKVNGAALATSTYTDSGLSPGTTYSYQVTALAPNGSESAKSATVSGTTTGTPPAVPAPANLAVGINGTTATLSWTAVTGVAGYNVYRATTSGGPWTRANASLVTATTYNDAGLNPGTTYFWVARSQNGSGTESANSNQVSATTGAGYSEAVTATVLNHYLAARINVTQYNQLGVKYGYLTPVTLYHCGSYWTDSANCAPIS
;
A
#
# COMPACT_ATOMS: atom_id res chain seq x y z
N MET A 1 48.53 52.21 -80.39
CA MET A 1 48.58 52.53 -79.00
C MET A 1 47.22 52.15 -78.40
N TYR A 2 47.07 50.97 -77.90
CA TYR A 2 45.81 50.55 -77.24
C TYR A 2 46.08 50.50 -75.74
N ARG A 3 45.31 51.26 -74.95
CA ARG A 3 45.31 51.23 -73.48
C ARG A 3 44.30 50.16 -73.03
N VAL A 4 44.76 49.16 -72.23
CA VAL A 4 43.90 48.19 -71.52
C VAL A 4 43.62 48.72 -70.10
N PRO A 5 42.37 48.79 -69.58
CA PRO A 5 42.12 49.16 -68.24
C PRO A 5 42.27 47.94 -67.30
N PHE A 6 43.01 48.10 -66.20
CA PHE A 6 43.14 47.14 -65.09
C PHE A 6 41.85 47.26 -64.22
N ILE A 7 41.07 46.18 -64.15
CA ILE A 7 39.96 46.04 -63.19
C ILE A 7 40.52 45.42 -61.95
N LEU A 8 40.52 46.19 -60.83
CA LEU A 8 40.92 45.73 -59.54
C LEU A 8 39.70 45.01 -58.89
N LEU A 9 39.75 43.68 -58.73
CA LEU A 9 38.73 42.88 -58.10
C LEU A 9 39.00 42.90 -56.60
N LEU A 10 38.19 43.66 -55.83
CA LEU A 10 38.19 43.63 -54.36
C LEU A 10 37.47 42.35 -53.90
N VAL A 11 38.21 41.36 -53.36
CA VAL A 11 37.66 40.21 -52.68
C VAL A 11 37.36 40.64 -51.21
N VAL A 12 36.10 40.92 -50.91
CA VAL A 12 35.63 41.12 -49.51
C VAL A 12 35.53 39.78 -48.85
N CYS A 13 36.52 39.43 -48.04
CA CYS A 13 36.47 38.27 -47.15
C CYS A 13 35.49 38.56 -45.99
N ALA A 14 34.23 38.10 -46.07
CA ALA A 14 33.28 38.17 -44.97
C ALA A 14 33.73 37.14 -43.91
N ILE A 15 34.40 37.63 -42.85
CA ILE A 15 34.66 36.83 -41.66
C ILE A 15 33.30 36.65 -40.95
N GLY A 16 32.65 35.53 -41.19
CA GLY A 16 31.48 35.10 -40.39
C GLY A 16 31.91 34.85 -38.96
N ILE A 17 31.61 35.78 -38.08
CA ILE A 17 31.68 35.53 -36.63
C ILE A 17 30.61 34.49 -36.31
N LEU A 18 31.01 33.20 -36.20
CA LEU A 18 30.18 32.20 -35.54
C LEU A 18 30.03 32.63 -34.09
N THR A 19 28.97 33.36 -33.77
CA THR A 19 28.54 33.50 -32.39
C THR A 19 28.12 32.12 -31.93
N ALA A 20 28.93 31.47 -31.10
CA ALA A 20 28.49 30.28 -30.38
C ALA A 20 27.17 30.62 -29.69
N ALA A 21 26.13 29.85 -29.97
CA ALA A 21 24.88 29.99 -29.25
C ALA A 21 25.17 29.91 -27.74
N PRO A 22 24.61 30.78 -26.90
CA PRO A 22 24.82 30.68 -25.48
C PRO A 22 24.42 29.26 -25.05
N PRO A 23 25.13 28.64 -24.09
CA PRO A 23 24.76 27.32 -23.61
C PRO A 23 23.29 27.38 -23.18
N ALA A 24 22.50 26.39 -23.61
CA ALA A 24 21.09 26.29 -23.25
C ALA A 24 21.01 26.35 -21.72
N ARG A 25 20.33 27.36 -21.18
CA ARG A 25 20.14 27.50 -19.74
C ARG A 25 19.33 26.30 -19.26
N ALA A 26 19.80 25.65 -18.18
CA ALA A 26 19.04 24.58 -17.55
C ALA A 26 17.61 25.06 -17.21
N VAL A 27 16.64 24.22 -17.47
CA VAL A 27 15.23 24.56 -17.24
C VAL A 27 14.87 24.34 -15.75
N PRO A 28 13.86 25.02 -15.20
CA PRO A 28 13.30 24.68 -13.91
C PRO A 28 12.88 23.21 -13.89
N LEU A 29 13.03 22.52 -12.73
CA LEU A 29 12.56 21.14 -12.59
C LEU A 29 11.03 21.10 -12.74
N PRO A 30 10.48 20.40 -13.76
CA PRO A 30 9.04 20.37 -13.96
C PRO A 30 8.32 19.58 -12.87
N ALA A 31 7.05 19.90 -12.65
CA ALA A 31 6.13 19.11 -11.84
C ALA A 31 5.46 18.04 -12.73
N TYR A 32 5.31 16.84 -12.17
CA TYR A 32 4.63 15.72 -12.84
C TYR A 32 3.55 15.14 -11.94
N ASN A 33 2.66 14.35 -12.54
CA ASN A 33 1.69 13.55 -11.80
C ASN A 33 2.36 12.30 -11.23
N ALA A 34 3.20 12.48 -10.20
CA ALA A 34 3.90 11.40 -9.55
C ALA A 34 3.50 11.33 -8.08
N ASP A 35 3.36 10.11 -7.54
CA ASP A 35 2.99 9.89 -6.15
C ASP A 35 4.22 10.01 -5.24
N VAL A 36 4.16 10.92 -4.28
CA VAL A 36 5.23 11.13 -3.31
C VAL A 36 5.46 9.88 -2.45
N HIS A 37 4.41 9.11 -2.15
CA HIS A 37 4.49 7.87 -1.37
C HIS A 37 5.03 6.68 -2.17
N ASP A 38 5.15 6.82 -3.49
CA ASP A 38 5.82 5.87 -4.39
C ASP A 38 7.25 6.32 -4.73
N SER A 39 7.88 7.07 -3.84
CA SER A 39 9.27 7.51 -3.99
C SER A 39 10.25 6.52 -3.37
N THR A 40 11.38 6.31 -4.05
CA THR A 40 12.51 5.46 -3.59
C THR A 40 13.83 6.14 -3.91
N ALA A 41 14.90 5.71 -3.24
CA ALA A 41 16.25 6.21 -3.52
C ALA A 41 17.25 5.05 -3.59
N SER A 42 18.28 5.19 -4.40
CA SER A 42 19.45 4.30 -4.35
C SER A 42 20.72 5.02 -4.76
N GLY A 43 21.86 4.46 -4.40
CA GLY A 43 23.13 5.06 -4.77
C GLY A 43 24.32 4.17 -4.56
N LEU A 44 25.44 4.54 -5.21
CA LEU A 44 26.74 3.90 -5.07
C LEU A 44 27.60 4.66 -4.07
N SER A 45 28.35 3.96 -3.20
CA SER A 45 29.39 4.56 -2.36
C SER A 45 28.86 5.72 -1.51
N ALA A 46 29.38 6.95 -1.62
CA ALA A 46 28.82 8.14 -0.98
C ALA A 46 27.30 8.31 -1.26
N GLY A 47 26.86 8.02 -2.51
CA GLY A 47 25.43 7.98 -2.86
C GLY A 47 24.68 6.88 -2.13
N GLY A 48 25.33 5.74 -1.83
CA GLY A 48 24.74 4.65 -1.04
C GLY A 48 24.56 5.03 0.44
N PHE A 49 25.55 5.70 1.05
CA PHE A 49 25.43 6.29 2.38
C PHE A 49 24.31 7.33 2.40
N PHE A 50 24.26 8.20 1.39
CA PHE A 50 23.25 9.24 1.30
C PHE A 50 21.84 8.68 1.05
N ALA A 51 21.69 7.60 0.27
CA ALA A 51 20.43 6.90 0.12
C ALA A 51 19.94 6.31 1.45
N MET A 52 20.85 5.74 2.25
CA MET A 52 20.57 5.28 3.61
C MET A 52 20.07 6.43 4.50
N GLN A 53 20.72 7.60 4.43
CA GLN A 53 20.31 8.79 5.16
C GLN A 53 18.91 9.27 4.74
N LEU A 54 18.62 9.34 3.43
CA LEU A 54 17.30 9.71 2.93
C LEU A 54 16.21 8.73 3.42
N GLY A 55 16.49 7.43 3.38
CA GLY A 55 15.55 6.40 3.82
C GLY A 55 15.21 6.47 5.31
N VAL A 56 16.15 6.91 6.15
CA VAL A 56 15.92 7.10 7.58
C VAL A 56 15.27 8.44 7.87
N ALA A 57 15.86 9.52 7.36
CA ALA A 57 15.42 10.88 7.68
C ALA A 57 14.02 11.19 7.14
N TYR A 58 13.68 10.67 5.96
CA TYR A 58 12.40 10.85 5.29
C TYR A 58 11.68 9.51 5.08
N SER A 59 11.63 8.67 6.12
CA SER A 59 11.03 7.33 6.06
C SER A 59 9.54 7.33 5.70
N GLY A 60 8.82 8.40 5.98
CA GLY A 60 7.44 8.59 5.54
C GLY A 60 7.29 8.91 4.05
N THR A 61 8.38 9.35 3.36
CA THR A 61 8.39 9.64 1.93
C THR A 61 8.97 8.49 1.11
N PHE A 62 10.14 7.98 1.52
CA PHE A 62 10.85 6.93 0.77
C PHE A 62 10.39 5.54 1.22
N LYS A 63 9.59 4.87 0.39
CA LYS A 63 9.11 3.51 0.66
C LYS A 63 10.17 2.42 0.48
N GLY A 64 11.36 2.78 -0.02
CA GLY A 64 12.45 1.84 -0.18
C GLY A 64 13.77 2.51 -0.55
N VAL A 65 14.87 1.85 -0.18
CA VAL A 65 16.23 2.31 -0.45
C VAL A 65 17.13 1.19 -0.98
N GLY A 66 18.03 1.54 -1.90
CA GLY A 66 19.09 0.70 -2.44
C GLY A 66 20.46 1.21 -2.01
N ILE A 67 21.21 0.42 -1.26
CA ILE A 67 22.56 0.75 -0.79
C ILE A 67 23.56 -0.12 -1.55
N ILE A 68 24.25 0.48 -2.52
CA ILE A 68 25.22 -0.20 -3.39
C ILE A 68 26.62 0.21 -2.92
N ALA A 69 27.40 -0.75 -2.41
CA ALA A 69 28.72 -0.51 -1.83
C ALA A 69 28.75 0.74 -0.91
N GLY A 70 27.73 0.86 -0.06
CA GLY A 70 27.53 1.94 0.91
C GLY A 70 27.61 1.44 2.34
N GLY A 71 27.34 2.31 3.32
CA GLY A 71 27.45 1.99 4.74
C GLY A 71 26.26 2.45 5.57
N THR A 72 26.43 2.38 6.88
CA THR A 72 25.37 2.58 7.86
C THR A 72 25.01 4.05 8.08
N TYR A 73 23.80 4.29 8.53
CA TYR A 73 23.29 5.59 8.93
C TYR A 73 24.20 6.26 9.96
N ASP A 74 24.50 7.55 9.75
CA ASP A 74 25.27 8.40 10.67
C ASP A 74 26.65 7.84 11.07
N CYS A 75 27.25 6.95 10.26
CA CYS A 75 28.55 6.36 10.59
C CYS A 75 29.63 7.41 10.79
N ALA A 76 29.79 8.32 9.85
CA ALA A 76 30.83 9.35 9.89
C ALA A 76 30.50 10.54 10.81
N GLY A 77 29.27 10.64 11.31
CA GLY A 77 28.90 11.54 12.39
C GLY A 77 29.39 11.08 13.76
N GLN A 78 29.63 9.77 13.90
CA GLN A 78 30.07 9.18 15.17
C GLN A 78 31.57 8.97 15.24
N MET A 79 32.23 8.64 14.14
CA MET A 79 33.64 8.29 14.06
C MET A 79 34.30 8.92 12.84
N SER A 80 35.62 8.74 12.70
CA SER A 80 36.31 9.11 11.46
C SER A 80 35.70 8.38 10.26
N TYR A 81 35.57 9.08 9.12
CA TYR A 81 35.07 8.48 7.89
C TYR A 81 35.85 7.22 7.47
N THR A 82 37.15 7.13 7.81
CA THR A 82 37.97 5.94 7.55
C THR A 82 37.50 4.70 8.31
N GLY A 83 36.87 4.87 9.47
CA GLY A 83 36.22 3.79 10.22
C GLY A 83 34.93 3.28 9.56
N CYS A 84 34.40 4.03 8.59
CA CYS A 84 33.21 3.67 7.79
C CYS A 84 33.56 3.15 6.39
N MET A 85 34.84 2.96 6.08
CA MET A 85 35.40 2.55 4.78
C MET A 85 36.44 1.45 4.96
N TYR A 86 37.10 1.07 3.86
CA TYR A 86 38.26 0.17 3.82
C TYR A 86 38.00 -1.19 4.46
N ASN A 87 36.81 -1.72 4.23
CA ASN A 87 36.35 -3.00 4.78
C ASN A 87 36.38 -3.07 6.31
N ALA A 88 36.27 -1.92 6.99
CA ALA A 88 36.15 -1.84 8.44
C ALA A 88 34.82 -2.48 8.93
N THR A 89 34.71 -2.65 10.25
CA THR A 89 33.46 -3.12 10.87
C THR A 89 32.95 -2.05 11.83
N PRO A 90 32.30 -0.97 11.32
CA PRO A 90 31.83 0.11 12.16
C PRO A 90 30.77 -0.39 13.15
N SER A 91 30.80 0.15 14.38
CA SER A 91 29.74 -0.08 15.36
C SER A 91 28.45 0.58 14.90
N ILE A 92 27.33 -0.13 15.04
CA ILE A 92 25.98 0.37 14.69
C ILE A 92 25.15 0.74 15.92
N THR A 93 25.70 0.61 17.13
CA THR A 93 24.97 0.86 18.39
C THR A 93 24.44 2.28 18.44
N GLN A 94 25.30 3.27 18.18
CA GLN A 94 24.91 4.68 18.21
C GLN A 94 24.00 5.03 17.02
N SER A 95 24.22 4.45 15.82
CA SER A 95 23.31 4.62 14.68
C SER A 95 21.88 4.23 15.05
N ILE A 96 21.70 3.08 15.70
CA ILE A 96 20.40 2.60 16.18
C ILE A 96 19.81 3.54 17.22
N ALA A 97 20.64 4.05 18.16
CA ALA A 97 20.21 4.99 19.16
C ALA A 97 19.74 6.32 18.53
N ASN A 98 20.51 6.84 17.55
CA ASN A 98 20.20 8.08 16.85
C ASN A 98 18.93 7.96 16.01
N ILE A 99 18.71 6.86 15.27
CA ILE A 99 17.47 6.60 14.54
C ILE A 99 16.26 6.70 15.47
N LYS A 100 16.34 6.11 16.67
CA LYS A 100 15.23 6.09 17.63
C LYS A 100 15.06 7.44 18.33
N SER A 101 16.14 8.09 18.76
CA SER A 101 16.08 9.33 19.54
C SER A 101 15.70 10.56 18.69
N TRP A 102 16.03 10.55 17.40
CA TRP A 102 15.71 11.64 16.47
C TRP A 102 14.35 11.49 15.79
N SER A 103 13.66 10.39 16.06
CA SER A 103 12.36 10.06 15.50
C SER A 103 11.29 11.12 15.81
N GLY A 104 10.56 11.53 14.79
CA GLY A 104 9.48 12.51 14.90
C GLY A 104 9.95 13.95 15.17
N ILE A 105 11.25 14.20 15.28
CA ILE A 105 11.85 15.53 15.54
C ILE A 105 12.79 15.90 14.40
N GLN A 106 14.00 15.35 14.38
CA GLN A 106 14.99 15.58 13.33
C GLN A 106 14.74 14.70 12.09
N ASN A 107 14.13 13.52 12.29
CA ASN A 107 13.77 12.55 11.26
C ASN A 107 12.25 12.28 11.30
N ASP A 108 11.74 11.60 10.29
CA ASP A 108 10.38 11.02 10.33
C ASP A 108 10.28 9.94 11.41
N ASN A 109 9.09 9.41 11.62
CA ASN A 109 8.91 8.36 12.62
C ASN A 109 9.67 7.10 12.18
N TYR A 110 10.58 6.61 13.02
CA TYR A 110 11.39 5.43 12.70
C TYR A 110 10.54 4.17 12.47
N THR A 111 9.30 4.12 12.96
CA THR A 111 8.39 2.99 12.71
C THR A 111 8.00 2.87 11.24
N ASP A 112 8.09 3.96 10.46
CA ASP A 112 7.80 3.94 9.03
C ASP A 112 8.83 3.11 8.26
N ILE A 113 10.06 2.99 8.79
CA ILE A 113 11.14 2.15 8.22
C ILE A 113 10.69 0.69 8.10
N ALA A 114 9.82 0.19 8.99
CA ALA A 114 9.34 -1.20 8.96
C ALA A 114 8.62 -1.57 7.66
N ASN A 115 8.06 -0.58 6.96
CA ASN A 115 7.34 -0.75 5.70
C ASN A 115 8.25 -0.66 4.46
N GLN A 116 9.50 -0.24 4.63
CA GLN A 116 10.43 -0.04 3.51
C GLN A 116 10.87 -1.37 2.89
N LYS A 117 11.16 -1.32 1.58
CA LYS A 117 11.89 -2.36 0.85
C LYS A 117 13.35 -1.94 0.76
N ILE A 118 14.24 -2.82 1.16
CA ILE A 118 15.68 -2.54 1.21
C ILE A 118 16.42 -3.43 0.22
N TYR A 119 17.24 -2.82 -0.59
CA TYR A 119 18.19 -3.52 -1.45
C TYR A 119 19.62 -3.19 -1.01
N ILE A 120 20.44 -4.21 -0.79
CA ILE A 120 21.84 -4.07 -0.41
C ILE A 120 22.69 -4.81 -1.43
N TRP A 121 23.78 -4.20 -1.87
CA TRP A 121 24.72 -4.84 -2.78
C TRP A 121 26.16 -4.49 -2.41
N THR A 122 27.08 -5.48 -2.57
CA THR A 122 28.52 -5.27 -2.44
C THR A 122 29.29 -6.22 -3.35
N GLY A 123 30.44 -5.76 -3.83
CA GLY A 123 31.43 -6.61 -4.49
C GLY A 123 32.34 -7.27 -3.44
N THR A 124 32.66 -8.55 -3.61
CA THR A 124 33.56 -9.24 -2.65
C THR A 124 35.01 -8.78 -2.74
N SER A 125 35.40 -8.15 -3.84
CA SER A 125 36.73 -7.55 -4.04
C SER A 125 36.74 -6.02 -3.83
N ASP A 126 35.67 -5.45 -3.27
CA ASP A 126 35.61 -4.04 -2.93
C ASP A 126 36.50 -3.74 -1.72
N THR A 127 37.57 -2.97 -1.94
CA THR A 127 38.51 -2.50 -0.91
C THR A 127 38.29 -1.05 -0.53
N THR A 128 37.38 -0.34 -1.18
CA THR A 128 37.07 1.09 -0.91
C THR A 128 36.06 1.23 0.24
N VAL A 129 34.91 0.58 0.13
CA VAL A 129 33.96 0.46 1.24
C VAL A 129 34.05 -0.95 1.83
N GLY A 130 33.79 -1.96 1.03
CA GLY A 130 34.00 -3.35 1.34
C GLY A 130 32.81 -4.04 2.01
N PRO A 131 32.77 -5.38 1.89
CA PRO A 131 31.63 -6.18 2.36
C PRO A 131 31.40 -6.11 3.88
N ASN A 132 32.44 -5.97 4.72
CA ASN A 132 32.24 -5.87 6.16
C ASN A 132 31.45 -4.62 6.57
N VAL A 133 31.71 -3.45 5.91
CA VAL A 133 30.92 -2.23 6.12
C VAL A 133 29.47 -2.43 5.69
N THR A 134 29.29 -3.03 4.50
CA THR A 134 27.94 -3.27 3.97
C THR A 134 27.17 -4.33 4.78
N ASP A 135 27.85 -5.28 5.41
CA ASP A 135 27.26 -6.24 6.34
C ASP A 135 26.66 -5.55 7.58
N GLN A 136 27.24 -4.42 8.03
CA GLN A 136 26.66 -3.66 9.12
C GLN A 136 25.34 -2.99 8.72
N VAL A 137 25.13 -2.66 7.44
CA VAL A 137 23.84 -2.16 6.93
C VAL A 137 22.75 -3.23 7.13
N TYR A 138 23.02 -4.47 6.74
CA TYR A 138 22.08 -5.56 6.96
C TYR A 138 21.79 -5.78 8.46
N LYS A 139 22.85 -5.76 9.31
CA LYS A 139 22.67 -5.89 10.75
C LYS A 139 21.85 -4.75 11.34
N LEU A 140 22.06 -3.53 10.88
CA LEU A 140 21.32 -2.37 11.34
C LEU A 140 19.83 -2.51 11.01
N TYR A 141 19.49 -2.88 9.79
CA TYR A 141 18.09 -3.04 9.40
C TYR A 141 17.42 -4.26 10.02
N VAL A 142 18.08 -5.43 10.06
CA VAL A 142 17.44 -6.73 10.30
C VAL A 142 17.80 -7.33 11.66
N THR A 143 19.08 -7.64 11.90
CA THR A 143 19.43 -8.55 13.00
C THR A 143 19.65 -7.85 14.33
N THR A 144 20.21 -6.65 14.34
CA THR A 144 20.53 -5.89 15.57
C THR A 144 19.58 -4.73 15.81
N GLY A 145 19.33 -3.92 14.78
CA GLY A 145 18.39 -2.80 14.86
C GLY A 145 16.93 -3.23 14.82
N ASN A 146 16.66 -4.30 14.08
CA ASN A 146 15.32 -4.88 13.92
C ASN A 146 14.27 -3.85 13.45
N PHE A 147 14.65 -3.00 12.49
CA PHE A 147 13.76 -1.99 11.94
C PHE A 147 12.89 -2.54 10.80
N VAL A 148 13.38 -3.53 10.05
CA VAL A 148 12.74 -4.08 8.85
C VAL A 148 12.73 -5.61 8.94
N SER A 149 11.62 -6.23 8.54
CA SER A 149 11.56 -7.69 8.37
C SER A 149 12.56 -8.17 7.30
N SER A 150 13.24 -9.28 7.53
CA SER A 150 14.15 -9.88 6.54
C SER A 150 13.47 -10.16 5.19
N ALA A 151 12.16 -10.40 5.17
CA ALA A 151 11.37 -10.56 3.95
C ALA A 151 11.30 -9.30 3.07
N ASN A 152 11.60 -8.14 3.64
CA ASN A 152 11.65 -6.86 2.93
C ASN A 152 13.07 -6.48 2.49
N VAL A 153 14.08 -7.29 2.80
CA VAL A 153 15.49 -7.00 2.52
C VAL A 153 16.06 -8.02 1.55
N LYS A 154 16.65 -7.54 0.47
CA LYS A 154 17.47 -8.36 -0.44
C LYS A 154 18.92 -7.91 -0.35
N TYR A 155 19.85 -8.83 -0.16
CA TYR A 155 21.28 -8.56 -0.08
C TYR A 155 22.04 -9.45 -1.06
N ASP A 156 22.62 -8.83 -2.08
CA ASP A 156 23.44 -9.49 -3.10
C ASP A 156 24.93 -9.18 -2.87
N LYS A 157 25.76 -10.25 -2.80
CA LYS A 157 27.23 -10.18 -2.78
C LYS A 157 27.77 -10.75 -4.08
N LEU A 158 28.39 -9.89 -4.92
CA LEU A 158 28.90 -10.34 -6.21
C LEU A 158 30.37 -10.69 -6.14
N THR A 159 30.67 -11.97 -6.38
CA THR A 159 32.04 -12.50 -6.33
C THR A 159 32.94 -11.83 -7.38
N GLY A 160 34.11 -11.35 -6.95
CA GLY A 160 35.11 -10.73 -7.81
C GLY A 160 34.80 -9.29 -8.25
N ALA A 161 33.62 -8.76 -7.93
CA ALA A 161 33.30 -7.37 -8.23
C ALA A 161 34.10 -6.44 -7.32
N ALA A 162 34.63 -5.38 -7.89
CA ALA A 162 35.31 -4.30 -7.20
C ALA A 162 34.34 -3.21 -6.72
N HIS A 163 34.85 -2.06 -6.29
CA HIS A 163 34.03 -0.89 -5.95
C HIS A 163 33.46 -0.24 -7.20
N THR A 164 32.23 -0.60 -7.58
CA THR A 164 31.60 -0.19 -8.83
C THR A 164 30.07 -0.27 -8.76
N PHE A 165 29.39 0.45 -9.65
CA PHE A 165 27.98 0.20 -9.95
C PHE A 165 27.90 -0.94 -10.97
N PRO A 166 27.25 -2.09 -10.66
CA PRO A 166 27.21 -3.23 -11.57
C PRO A 166 26.15 -3.05 -12.65
N ALA A 167 26.50 -3.32 -13.89
CA ALA A 167 25.62 -3.36 -15.07
C ALA A 167 25.78 -4.70 -15.81
N ASP A 168 24.83 -5.04 -16.68
CA ASP A 168 24.85 -6.25 -17.50
C ASP A 168 24.94 -5.95 -19.00
N PHE A 169 25.35 -4.76 -19.35
CA PHE A 169 25.54 -4.32 -20.74
C PHE A 169 26.83 -3.53 -20.87
N ASP A 170 27.42 -3.61 -22.07
CA ASP A 170 28.56 -2.78 -22.42
C ASP A 170 28.08 -1.44 -22.95
N SER A 171 28.50 -0.38 -22.29
CA SER A 171 28.40 0.97 -22.79
C SER A 171 29.81 1.52 -22.99
N THR A 172 30.02 2.38 -23.96
CA THR A 172 31.32 3.02 -24.17
C THR A 172 31.82 3.66 -22.87
N GLY A 173 32.91 3.15 -22.35
CA GLY A 173 33.56 3.63 -21.15
C GLY A 173 33.17 2.94 -19.84
N ASN A 174 32.39 1.85 -19.86
CA ASN A 174 32.21 0.99 -18.67
C ASN A 174 33.45 0.10 -18.50
N ASN A 175 33.77 -0.21 -17.22
CA ASN A 175 34.93 -1.03 -16.87
C ASN A 175 34.58 -2.54 -16.87
N ALA A 176 35.61 -3.37 -16.73
CA ALA A 176 35.44 -4.75 -16.30
C ALA A 176 35.04 -4.80 -14.81
N CYS A 177 34.32 -5.86 -14.38
CA CYS A 177 33.69 -5.95 -13.07
C CYS A 177 34.70 -5.85 -11.89
N GLY A 178 35.91 -6.40 -12.05
CA GLY A 178 36.98 -6.37 -11.04
C GLY A 178 37.78 -5.06 -11.00
N THR A 179 37.34 -3.99 -11.67
CA THR A 179 38.09 -2.73 -11.81
C THR A 179 37.43 -1.62 -11.01
N ALA A 180 38.14 -1.12 -9.98
CA ALA A 180 37.75 0.07 -9.21
C ALA A 180 38.42 1.32 -9.78
N ALA A 181 37.89 1.86 -10.87
CA ALA A 181 38.40 3.07 -11.53
C ALA A 181 37.25 3.85 -12.18
N SER A 182 37.48 5.13 -12.52
CA SER A 182 36.50 5.93 -13.27
C SER A 182 36.09 5.19 -14.56
N PRO A 183 34.78 5.12 -14.89
CA PRO A 183 33.68 5.85 -14.28
C PRO A 183 33.03 5.14 -13.09
N TYR A 184 33.62 4.07 -12.50
CA TYR A 184 33.06 3.23 -11.44
C TYR A 184 31.69 2.65 -11.80
N ILE A 185 31.51 2.32 -13.07
CA ILE A 185 30.38 1.58 -13.63
C ILE A 185 30.98 0.44 -14.43
N SER A 186 30.60 -0.79 -14.14
CA SER A 186 31.25 -1.96 -14.74
C SER A 186 30.25 -2.94 -15.31
N ASN A 187 30.60 -3.56 -16.44
CA ASN A 187 29.88 -4.74 -16.91
C ASN A 187 30.26 -5.93 -16.02
N CYS A 188 29.33 -6.30 -15.15
CA CYS A 188 29.44 -7.44 -14.25
C CYS A 188 28.56 -8.61 -14.67
N SER A 189 27.95 -8.57 -15.85
CA SER A 189 26.87 -9.49 -16.24
C SER A 189 25.76 -9.54 -15.18
N PHE A 190 25.56 -8.42 -14.48
CA PHE A 190 24.59 -8.29 -13.40
C PHE A 190 23.85 -6.94 -13.53
N ASP A 191 22.54 -7.00 -13.71
CA ASP A 191 21.68 -5.81 -13.82
C ASP A 191 21.41 -5.20 -12.44
N GLY A 192 22.31 -4.37 -11.96
CA GLY A 192 22.19 -3.71 -10.66
C GLY A 192 21.01 -2.77 -10.55
N ALA A 193 20.71 -2.01 -11.61
CA ALA A 193 19.52 -1.15 -11.64
C ALA A 193 18.23 -1.99 -11.57
N GLY A 194 18.14 -3.05 -12.38
CA GLY A 194 16.98 -3.94 -12.38
C GLY A 194 16.80 -4.69 -11.06
N ALA A 195 17.89 -5.18 -10.45
CA ALA A 195 17.84 -5.85 -9.14
C ALA A 195 17.36 -4.89 -8.05
N THR A 196 17.87 -3.65 -8.06
CA THR A 196 17.43 -2.58 -7.15
C THR A 196 15.95 -2.27 -7.32
N LEU A 197 15.54 -1.89 -8.53
CA LEU A 197 14.17 -1.45 -8.79
C LEU A 197 13.12 -2.55 -8.56
N LYS A 198 13.43 -3.81 -8.89
CA LYS A 198 12.54 -4.95 -8.60
C LYS A 198 12.37 -5.18 -7.10
N GLN A 199 13.43 -5.02 -6.31
CA GLN A 199 13.30 -5.09 -4.85
C GLN A 199 12.44 -3.95 -4.29
N LEU A 200 12.62 -2.73 -4.80
CA LEU A 200 11.95 -1.54 -4.27
C LEU A 200 10.48 -1.41 -4.71
N TYR A 201 10.15 -1.85 -5.93
CA TYR A 201 8.82 -1.68 -6.52
C TYR A 201 8.05 -2.99 -6.76
N GLY A 202 8.71 -4.15 -6.60
CA GLY A 202 8.10 -5.45 -6.90
C GLY A 202 8.15 -5.81 -8.37
N VAL A 203 7.07 -6.36 -8.91
CA VAL A 203 7.00 -6.80 -10.31
C VAL A 203 7.04 -5.59 -11.24
N LEU A 204 7.97 -5.63 -12.20
CA LEU A 204 8.17 -4.60 -13.23
C LEU A 204 8.01 -5.22 -14.63
N ASN A 205 7.56 -4.40 -15.58
CA ASN A 205 7.65 -4.74 -17.00
C ASN A 205 9.11 -4.91 -17.42
N ALA A 206 9.36 -5.66 -18.49
CA ALA A 206 10.70 -5.78 -19.05
C ALA A 206 11.29 -4.39 -19.42
N ARG A 207 12.58 -4.21 -19.16
CA ARG A 207 13.26 -2.95 -19.50
C ARG A 207 13.31 -2.73 -21.02
N ASN A 208 13.33 -1.49 -21.44
CA ASN A 208 13.57 -1.13 -22.84
C ASN A 208 15.07 -1.28 -23.19
N ASN A 209 15.41 -2.23 -24.05
CA ASN A 209 16.77 -2.41 -24.55
C ASN A 209 17.01 -1.72 -25.90
N GLY A 210 16.00 -1.12 -26.50
CA GLY A 210 16.07 -0.33 -27.73
C GLY A 210 16.26 1.17 -27.48
N THR A 211 15.74 1.97 -28.40
CA THR A 211 15.69 3.43 -28.26
C THR A 211 14.69 3.80 -27.16
N LEU A 212 15.12 4.60 -26.19
CA LEU A 212 14.26 5.07 -25.12
C LEU A 212 13.24 6.08 -25.66
N GLY A 213 11.98 5.92 -25.23
CA GLY A 213 10.88 6.81 -25.64
C GLY A 213 10.75 8.06 -24.77
N GLY A 214 11.35 8.07 -23.59
CA GLY A 214 11.34 9.19 -22.66
C GLY A 214 12.39 10.25 -22.97
N SER A 215 12.40 11.32 -22.18
CA SER A 215 13.32 12.45 -22.32
C SER A 215 14.27 12.56 -21.12
N LEU A 216 15.55 12.81 -21.40
CA LEU A 216 16.54 13.19 -20.41
C LEU A 216 16.64 14.72 -20.38
N ILE A 217 16.30 15.35 -19.26
CA ILE A 217 16.21 16.80 -19.10
C ILE A 217 17.27 17.25 -18.10
N GLN A 218 18.06 18.25 -18.47
CA GLN A 218 18.95 18.95 -17.53
C GLN A 218 18.17 20.08 -16.86
N PHE A 219 18.08 20.06 -15.54
CA PHE A 219 17.33 21.05 -14.77
C PHE A 219 18.20 21.88 -13.85
N ASP A 220 17.71 23.06 -13.45
CA ASP A 220 18.35 23.98 -12.52
C ASP A 220 18.21 23.50 -11.07
N GLN A 221 19.34 23.14 -10.41
CA GLN A 221 19.36 22.76 -8.98
C GLN A 221 19.41 23.95 -8.05
N THR A 222 19.76 25.14 -8.54
CA THR A 222 19.90 26.33 -7.70
C THR A 222 18.57 26.80 -7.10
N GLU A 223 17.45 26.35 -7.63
CA GLU A 223 16.13 26.54 -7.02
C GLU A 223 16.00 25.84 -5.64
N PHE A 224 16.77 24.79 -5.38
CA PHE A 224 16.60 23.91 -4.23
C PHE A 224 17.70 24.07 -3.19
N ILE A 225 18.88 24.57 -3.61
CA ILE A 225 20.06 24.67 -2.73
C ILE A 225 20.92 25.88 -3.12
N ALA A 226 21.42 26.57 -2.13
CA ALA A 226 22.33 27.68 -2.33
C ALA A 226 23.72 27.19 -2.78
N ALA A 227 24.45 28.04 -3.51
CA ALA A 227 25.84 27.80 -3.91
C ALA A 227 26.75 27.52 -2.72
N GLY A 228 27.84 26.79 -2.93
CA GLY A 228 28.82 26.45 -1.89
C GLY A 228 28.35 25.39 -0.89
N LYS A 229 27.35 24.59 -1.26
CA LYS A 229 26.83 23.46 -0.47
C LYS A 229 27.09 22.10 -1.14
N GLY A 230 28.11 22.04 -2.00
CA GLY A 230 28.60 20.81 -2.64
C GLY A 230 27.69 20.20 -3.69
N MET A 231 26.60 20.87 -4.07
CA MET A 231 25.78 20.46 -5.22
C MET A 231 26.07 21.33 -6.44
N ASP A 232 26.02 20.72 -7.62
CA ASP A 232 26.18 21.40 -8.90
C ASP A 232 24.97 22.32 -9.15
N SER A 233 25.15 23.32 -10.01
CA SER A 233 24.07 24.20 -10.43
C SER A 233 22.99 23.48 -11.22
N THR A 234 23.30 22.33 -11.82
CA THR A 234 22.37 21.54 -12.64
C THR A 234 22.35 20.07 -12.21
N GLY A 235 21.17 19.43 -12.40
CA GLY A 235 20.96 18.01 -12.26
C GLY A 235 20.26 17.42 -13.48
N TRP A 236 19.98 16.13 -13.45
CA TRP A 236 19.30 15.44 -14.55
C TRP A 236 18.04 14.75 -14.07
N VAL A 237 17.03 14.71 -14.93
CA VAL A 237 15.83 13.91 -14.71
C VAL A 237 15.46 13.16 -15.98
N TYR A 238 15.24 11.86 -15.88
CA TYR A 238 14.69 11.06 -16.96
C TYR A 238 13.18 10.93 -16.77
N VAL A 239 12.42 11.28 -17.80
CA VAL A 239 10.96 11.29 -17.78
C VAL A 239 10.43 10.39 -18.90
N PRO A 240 9.81 9.23 -18.60
CA PRO A 240 9.14 8.42 -19.61
C PRO A 240 8.07 9.20 -20.38
N ALA A 241 7.82 8.83 -21.63
CA ALA A 241 6.79 9.49 -22.44
C ALA A 241 5.39 9.41 -21.80
N SER A 242 5.08 8.31 -21.11
CA SER A 242 3.83 8.15 -20.35
C SER A 242 3.72 9.15 -19.21
N CYS A 243 4.81 9.40 -18.47
CA CYS A 243 4.82 10.39 -17.39
C CYS A 243 4.69 11.82 -17.93
N ALA A 244 5.34 12.10 -19.04
CA ALA A 244 5.23 13.40 -19.73
C ALA A 244 3.81 13.65 -20.25
N SER A 245 3.05 12.61 -20.60
CA SER A 245 1.65 12.72 -21.02
C SER A 245 0.63 12.76 -19.88
N GLY A 246 1.09 12.76 -18.61
CA GLY A 246 0.23 12.90 -17.44
C GLY A 246 -0.19 11.60 -16.76
N VAL A 247 0.28 10.43 -17.23
CA VAL A 247 0.07 9.16 -16.51
C VAL A 247 0.69 9.26 -15.11
N GLN A 248 0.01 8.68 -14.12
CA GLN A 248 0.55 8.62 -12.76
C GLN A 248 1.86 7.83 -12.74
N CYS A 249 2.89 8.43 -12.14
CA CYS A 249 4.23 7.89 -12.12
C CYS A 249 4.77 7.75 -10.70
N LYS A 250 5.89 7.06 -10.60
CA LYS A 250 6.70 6.87 -9.40
C LYS A 250 7.96 7.69 -9.53
N VAL A 251 8.67 7.93 -8.43
CA VAL A 251 9.95 8.66 -8.45
C VAL A 251 11.05 7.79 -7.86
N HIS A 252 12.14 7.64 -8.59
CA HIS A 252 13.37 7.05 -8.09
C HIS A 252 14.51 8.08 -8.10
N VAL A 253 15.18 8.26 -6.96
CA VAL A 253 16.36 9.10 -6.85
C VAL A 253 17.60 8.22 -7.00
N ALA A 254 18.38 8.43 -8.06
CA ALA A 254 19.61 7.70 -8.33
C ALA A 254 20.82 8.58 -8.01
N LEU A 255 21.60 8.18 -7.00
CA LEU A 255 22.69 8.96 -6.42
C LEU A 255 24.04 8.36 -6.82
N HIS A 256 24.87 9.18 -7.47
CA HIS A 256 26.20 8.77 -7.86
C HIS A 256 27.18 8.70 -6.67
N GLY A 257 28.29 8.00 -6.82
CA GLY A 257 29.39 8.00 -5.85
C GLY A 257 30.33 9.18 -6.01
N CYS A 258 31.36 9.23 -5.15
CA CYS A 258 32.48 10.15 -5.36
C CYS A 258 33.14 9.89 -6.72
N LEU A 259 33.68 10.93 -7.35
CA LEU A 259 34.33 10.89 -8.67
C LEU A 259 33.38 10.52 -9.83
N GLN A 260 32.05 10.61 -9.60
CA GLN A 260 31.05 10.28 -10.60
C GLN A 260 30.10 11.43 -10.97
N SER A 261 30.36 12.64 -10.46
CA SER A 261 29.56 13.82 -10.82
C SER A 261 29.68 14.13 -12.32
N GLN A 262 28.72 14.88 -12.84
CA GLN A 262 28.73 15.28 -14.26
C GLN A 262 29.97 16.06 -14.67
N SER A 263 30.60 16.80 -13.76
CA SER A 263 31.85 17.50 -14.03
C SER A 263 33.06 16.57 -14.20
N GLN A 264 32.97 15.32 -13.69
CA GLN A 264 34.07 14.33 -13.71
C GLN A 264 33.88 13.27 -14.78
N ILE A 265 32.67 12.75 -14.99
CA ILE A 265 32.41 11.67 -15.95
C ILE A 265 31.32 12.01 -16.99
N GLY A 266 30.87 13.27 -17.05
CA GLY A 266 29.75 13.65 -17.92
C GLY A 266 28.46 12.95 -17.53
N THR A 267 27.67 12.54 -18.48
CA THR A 267 26.38 11.86 -18.26
C THR A 267 26.51 10.34 -18.10
N ARG A 268 27.71 9.79 -17.88
CA ARG A 268 27.89 8.32 -17.82
C ARG A 268 27.10 7.67 -16.69
N PHE A 269 27.04 8.27 -15.50
CA PHE A 269 26.22 7.72 -14.43
C PHE A 269 24.73 7.67 -14.82
N VAL A 270 24.23 8.72 -15.46
CA VAL A 270 22.84 8.84 -15.92
C VAL A 270 22.50 7.83 -17.01
N ASN A 271 23.41 7.61 -17.96
CA ASN A 271 23.15 6.81 -19.15
C ASN A 271 23.56 5.33 -19.01
N ASN A 272 24.61 5.03 -18.23
CA ASN A 272 25.27 3.72 -18.24
C ASN A 272 24.91 2.83 -17.04
N THR A 273 24.17 3.33 -16.05
CA THR A 273 23.72 2.52 -14.90
C THR A 273 22.52 1.62 -15.21
N GLY A 274 21.74 1.95 -16.26
CA GLY A 274 20.60 1.15 -16.69
C GLY A 274 19.25 1.59 -16.13
N TYR A 275 19.19 2.52 -15.18
CA TYR A 275 17.92 2.97 -14.59
C TYR A 275 16.92 3.47 -15.64
N ASN A 276 17.37 4.26 -16.64
CA ASN A 276 16.50 4.80 -17.68
C ASN A 276 15.83 3.70 -18.52
N LYS A 277 16.52 2.57 -18.75
CA LYS A 277 15.96 1.41 -19.48
C LYS A 277 14.75 0.80 -18.76
N TRP A 278 14.81 0.72 -17.44
CA TRP A 278 13.72 0.25 -16.60
C TRP A 278 12.63 1.31 -16.44
N ALA A 279 13.02 2.56 -16.29
CA ALA A 279 12.12 3.68 -16.12
C ALA A 279 11.14 3.83 -17.29
N ASP A 280 11.65 3.66 -18.52
CA ASP A 280 10.95 3.89 -19.78
C ASP A 280 9.66 3.05 -19.94
N THR A 281 9.63 1.85 -19.38
CA THR A 281 8.52 0.89 -19.51
C THR A 281 7.69 0.74 -18.23
N ASN A 282 8.05 1.47 -17.13
CA ASN A 282 7.48 1.23 -15.81
C ASN A 282 6.88 2.48 -15.16
N ASN A 283 6.61 3.53 -15.92
CA ASN A 283 6.08 4.80 -15.41
C ASN A 283 6.92 5.33 -14.24
N LEU A 284 8.24 5.34 -14.39
CA LEU A 284 9.17 5.68 -13.33
C LEU A 284 10.02 6.88 -13.75
N ILE A 285 9.85 8.02 -13.10
CA ILE A 285 10.72 9.18 -13.26
C ILE A 285 12.00 8.91 -12.47
N VAL A 286 13.17 9.10 -13.10
CA VAL A 286 14.45 8.95 -12.39
C VAL A 286 15.12 10.30 -12.26
N LEU A 287 15.28 10.72 -11.01
CA LEU A 287 15.97 11.96 -10.63
C LEU A 287 17.44 11.65 -10.33
N TYR A 288 18.34 12.40 -10.93
CA TYR A 288 19.80 12.31 -10.78
C TYR A 288 20.35 13.64 -10.24
N PRO A 289 20.26 13.89 -8.93
CA PRO A 289 20.92 15.07 -8.34
C PRO A 289 22.42 14.99 -8.59
N GLN A 290 23.06 16.14 -8.80
CA GLN A 290 24.48 16.23 -9.11
C GLN A 290 25.21 17.01 -8.02
N THR A 291 26.39 16.53 -7.67
CA THR A 291 27.33 17.23 -6.78
C THR A 291 28.47 17.86 -7.57
N VAL A 292 29.23 18.72 -6.93
CA VAL A 292 30.35 19.44 -7.54
C VAL A 292 31.59 19.35 -6.64
N VAL A 293 32.76 19.41 -7.27
CA VAL A 293 34.05 19.52 -6.57
C VAL A 293 34.05 20.77 -5.69
N ASP A 294 34.36 20.58 -4.40
CA ASP A 294 34.54 21.67 -3.44
C ASP A 294 35.90 21.53 -2.74
N ASN A 295 36.82 22.41 -3.09
CA ASN A 295 38.17 22.43 -2.53
C ASN A 295 38.24 23.27 -1.26
N THR A 296 37.13 23.84 -0.78
CA THR A 296 37.05 24.54 0.47
C THR A 296 37.09 23.54 1.63
N SER A 297 37.92 23.80 2.64
CA SER A 297 37.96 22.96 3.84
C SER A 297 36.77 23.22 4.75
N HIS A 298 36.07 22.17 5.14
CA HIS A 298 34.92 22.18 6.04
C HIS A 298 35.25 21.42 7.33
N SER A 299 34.63 21.82 8.43
CA SER A 299 34.77 21.12 9.71
C SER A 299 33.87 19.87 9.71
N THR A 300 34.49 18.71 9.89
CA THR A 300 33.80 17.41 9.98
C THR A 300 34.22 16.70 11.28
N LYS A 301 33.60 15.57 11.59
CA LYS A 301 34.02 14.69 12.69
C LYS A 301 35.46 14.18 12.51
N SER A 302 35.92 14.12 11.28
CA SER A 302 37.30 13.70 10.92
C SER A 302 38.30 14.86 10.83
N GLY A 303 37.94 16.07 11.26
CA GLY A 303 38.76 17.29 11.16
C GLY A 303 38.36 18.15 9.96
N MET A 304 39.27 19.03 9.56
CA MET A 304 39.08 19.94 8.42
C MET A 304 39.32 19.18 7.11
N LEU A 305 38.30 19.01 6.31
CA LEU A 305 38.33 18.24 5.05
C LEU A 305 37.64 19.01 3.91
N ALA A 306 38.24 18.97 2.72
CA ALA A 306 37.58 19.37 1.48
C ALA A 306 36.80 18.20 0.86
N ASN A 307 35.97 18.50 -0.11
CA ASN A 307 35.24 17.52 -0.92
C ASN A 307 35.71 17.55 -2.40
N PRO A 308 37.01 17.24 -2.70
CA PRO A 308 37.56 17.32 -4.06
C PRO A 308 37.02 16.24 -4.98
N ASN A 309 36.35 15.23 -4.43
CA ASN A 309 35.81 14.09 -5.17
C ASN A 309 34.33 14.25 -5.51
N ALA A 310 33.74 15.42 -5.25
CA ALA A 310 32.33 15.70 -5.50
C ALA A 310 31.42 14.59 -4.93
N CYS A 311 31.59 14.23 -3.66
CA CYS A 311 30.75 13.25 -2.98
C CYS A 311 29.46 13.91 -2.49
N PHE A 312 28.36 13.16 -2.40
CA PHE A 312 27.25 13.59 -1.55
C PHE A 312 27.68 13.68 -0.08
N ASP A 313 27.02 14.55 0.68
CA ASP A 313 27.40 14.78 2.09
C ASP A 313 27.03 13.60 2.99
N TRP A 314 27.98 12.72 3.19
CA TRP A 314 27.87 11.58 4.08
C TRP A 314 28.78 11.67 5.31
N ILE A 315 29.57 12.75 5.42
CA ILE A 315 30.50 12.96 6.54
C ILE A 315 30.33 14.30 7.26
N GLY A 316 29.38 15.15 6.82
CA GLY A 316 29.08 16.42 7.45
C GLY A 316 29.91 17.61 6.96
N TRP A 317 30.34 17.65 5.69
CA TRP A 317 31.02 18.81 5.11
C TRP A 317 30.18 20.08 5.20
N TYR A 318 28.85 19.96 5.03
CA TYR A 318 27.97 21.13 4.91
C TYR A 318 27.05 21.32 6.10
N GLY A 319 27.34 20.64 7.23
CA GLY A 319 26.64 20.80 8.49
C GLY A 319 26.61 19.52 9.34
N THR A 320 26.54 19.68 10.65
CA THR A 320 26.52 18.56 11.61
C THR A 320 25.23 17.74 11.57
N ASN A 321 24.20 18.24 10.88
CA ASN A 321 22.89 17.61 10.69
C ASN A 321 22.75 16.98 9.28
N PHE A 322 23.86 16.65 8.64
CA PHE A 322 23.95 16.21 7.25
C PHE A 322 23.11 14.97 6.94
N ASP A 323 22.79 14.16 7.92
CA ASP A 323 22.02 12.92 7.86
C ASP A 323 20.58 13.07 8.40
N GLN A 324 20.15 14.29 8.74
CA GLN A 324 18.82 14.61 9.23
C GLN A 324 18.00 15.36 8.16
N LYS A 325 16.69 15.52 8.39
CA LYS A 325 15.80 16.28 7.46
C LYS A 325 16.29 17.70 7.16
N ALA A 326 16.89 18.36 8.14
CA ALA A 326 17.40 19.71 7.99
C ALA A 326 18.80 19.76 7.33
N GLY A 327 19.44 18.64 7.03
CA GLY A 327 20.70 18.60 6.27
C GLY A 327 20.51 19.24 4.90
N VAL A 328 21.44 20.15 4.53
CA VAL A 328 21.20 21.03 3.37
C VAL A 328 21.02 20.27 2.06
N GLN A 329 21.82 19.22 1.80
CA GLN A 329 21.67 18.37 0.62
C GLN A 329 20.47 17.42 0.74
N MET A 330 20.19 16.90 1.94
CA MET A 330 19.03 16.08 2.25
C MET A 330 17.72 16.82 1.91
N LEU A 331 17.61 18.05 2.42
CA LEU A 331 16.46 18.93 2.18
C LEU A 331 16.33 19.31 0.71
N ALA A 332 17.45 19.56 0.02
CA ALA A 332 17.45 19.87 -1.42
C ALA A 332 16.88 18.72 -2.26
N VAL A 333 17.36 17.49 -2.03
CA VAL A 333 16.86 16.31 -2.75
C VAL A 333 15.38 16.08 -2.43
N LYS A 334 14.97 16.22 -1.15
CA LYS A 334 13.55 16.12 -0.77
C LYS A 334 12.69 17.15 -1.50
N LYS A 335 13.12 18.40 -1.59
CA LYS A 335 12.41 19.45 -2.35
C LYS A 335 12.32 19.16 -3.84
N MET A 336 13.34 18.54 -4.45
CA MET A 336 13.28 18.09 -5.84
C MET A 336 12.23 17.00 -6.03
N VAL A 337 12.16 16.01 -5.12
CA VAL A 337 11.10 14.99 -5.12
C VAL A 337 9.73 15.65 -4.95
N ASP A 338 9.57 16.58 -4.00
CA ASP A 338 8.33 17.31 -3.80
C ASP A 338 7.89 18.09 -5.05
N ARG A 339 8.84 18.70 -5.78
CA ARG A 339 8.56 19.39 -7.03
C ARG A 339 8.05 18.41 -8.10
N LEU A 340 8.71 17.26 -8.27
CA LEU A 340 8.29 16.23 -9.24
C LEU A 340 6.90 15.68 -8.94
N THR A 341 6.51 15.64 -7.66
CA THR A 341 5.22 15.11 -7.21
C THR A 341 4.14 16.18 -7.00
N SER A 342 4.47 17.46 -7.17
CA SER A 342 3.55 18.58 -6.87
C SER A 342 2.45 18.82 -7.91
N ALA A 343 2.55 18.25 -9.11
CA ALA A 343 1.47 18.27 -10.09
C ALA A 343 0.44 17.16 -9.87
N PHE A 344 0.60 16.35 -8.84
CA PHE A 344 -0.44 15.48 -8.32
C PHE A 344 -1.53 16.33 -7.62
N ALA A 345 -2.18 17.21 -8.40
CA ALA A 345 -3.36 17.88 -7.93
C ALA A 345 -4.49 16.86 -7.98
N ALA A 346 -4.94 16.41 -6.82
CA ALA A 346 -6.22 15.74 -6.74
C ALA A 346 -7.26 16.63 -7.41
N LEU A 347 -7.94 16.11 -8.43
CA LEU A 347 -9.04 16.83 -9.05
C LEU A 347 -10.04 17.24 -7.98
N PRO A 348 -10.59 18.44 -8.01
CA PRO A 348 -11.67 18.81 -7.11
C PRO A 348 -12.86 17.85 -7.33
N PRO A 349 -13.60 17.50 -6.27
CA PRO A 349 -14.81 16.71 -6.43
C PRO A 349 -15.79 17.44 -7.33
N PRO A 350 -16.54 16.73 -8.22
CA PRO A 350 -17.54 17.35 -9.06
C PRO A 350 -18.55 18.13 -8.22
N ALA A 351 -18.82 19.36 -8.63
CA ALA A 351 -19.78 20.26 -7.96
C ALA A 351 -21.16 20.16 -8.63
N GLY A 352 -22.21 20.62 -7.94
CA GLY A 352 -23.55 20.75 -8.51
C GLY A 352 -24.23 19.44 -8.85
N LEU A 353 -23.86 18.31 -8.19
CA LEU A 353 -24.60 17.06 -8.37
C LEU A 353 -26.06 17.26 -7.97
N ALA A 354 -26.97 16.96 -8.90
CA ALA A 354 -28.41 17.12 -8.74
C ALA A 354 -29.19 16.02 -9.47
N LEU A 355 -30.43 15.82 -9.03
CA LEU A 355 -31.40 14.99 -9.76
C LEU A 355 -31.90 15.75 -10.99
N ASN A 356 -31.92 15.09 -12.15
CA ASN A 356 -32.42 15.62 -13.42
C ASN A 356 -33.58 14.77 -13.99
N GLY A 357 -34.27 14.03 -13.17
CA GLY A 357 -35.43 13.21 -13.50
C GLY A 357 -35.50 11.96 -12.64
N VAL A 358 -36.72 11.61 -12.26
CA VAL A 358 -37.03 10.42 -11.48
C VAL A 358 -38.25 9.72 -12.04
N THR A 359 -38.14 8.41 -12.27
CA THR A 359 -39.27 7.54 -12.67
C THR A 359 -39.47 6.44 -11.60
N ASN A 360 -40.32 5.47 -11.90
CA ASN A 360 -40.49 4.31 -11.00
C ASN A 360 -39.30 3.33 -11.03
N THR A 361 -38.45 3.38 -12.06
CA THR A 361 -37.32 2.42 -12.23
C THR A 361 -36.02 3.10 -12.62
N SER A 362 -35.96 4.43 -12.63
CA SER A 362 -34.71 5.15 -12.95
C SER A 362 -34.60 6.47 -12.21
N ILE A 363 -33.33 6.90 -12.03
CA ILE A 363 -32.95 8.23 -11.52
C ILE A 363 -31.90 8.79 -12.47
N SER A 364 -32.14 9.97 -13.00
CA SER A 364 -31.20 10.71 -13.83
C SER A 364 -30.48 11.77 -13.00
N LEU A 365 -29.16 11.87 -13.20
CA LEU A 365 -28.23 12.73 -12.49
C LEU A 365 -27.58 13.71 -13.46
N THR A 366 -27.25 14.90 -12.99
CA THR A 366 -26.41 15.87 -13.68
C THR A 366 -25.47 16.54 -12.68
N TRP A 367 -24.32 17.01 -13.15
CA TRP A 367 -23.32 17.73 -12.35
C TRP A 367 -22.53 18.70 -13.23
N HIS A 368 -21.73 19.57 -12.60
CA HIS A 368 -20.87 20.48 -13.34
C HIS A 368 -19.57 19.75 -13.73
N SER A 369 -19.12 19.93 -14.97
CA SER A 369 -17.82 19.48 -15.43
C SER A 369 -16.72 20.12 -14.60
N ALA A 370 -15.71 19.31 -14.20
CA ALA A 370 -14.49 19.80 -13.59
C ALA A 370 -13.45 20.09 -14.69
N SER A 371 -12.52 21.01 -14.44
CA SER A 371 -11.45 21.27 -15.40
C SER A 371 -10.34 20.21 -15.26
N GLY A 372 -9.94 19.60 -16.35
CA GLY A 372 -8.83 18.63 -16.39
C GLY A 372 -9.23 17.18 -16.17
N GLU A 373 -10.52 16.87 -16.13
CA GLU A 373 -11.02 15.49 -16.04
C GLU A 373 -10.98 14.77 -17.39
N SER A 374 -10.82 13.44 -17.33
CA SER A 374 -10.98 12.51 -18.45
C SER A 374 -12.28 11.73 -18.39
N GLY A 375 -13.03 11.83 -17.30
CA GLY A 375 -14.30 11.13 -17.11
C GLY A 375 -14.80 11.17 -15.67
N TYR A 376 -15.86 10.38 -15.40
CA TYR A 376 -16.51 10.33 -14.10
C TYR A 376 -16.88 8.91 -13.69
N ASN A 377 -16.92 8.67 -12.38
CA ASN A 377 -17.50 7.47 -11.78
C ASN A 377 -18.69 7.84 -10.89
N ILE A 378 -19.74 7.02 -10.96
CA ILE A 378 -20.97 7.17 -10.20
C ILE A 378 -21.02 6.12 -9.10
N TYR A 379 -21.38 6.56 -7.90
CA TYR A 379 -21.55 5.72 -6.73
C TYR A 379 -23.00 5.78 -6.26
N ARG A 380 -23.68 4.62 -6.21
CA ARG A 380 -25.00 4.44 -5.63
C ARG A 380 -24.87 3.72 -4.31
N ASN A 381 -25.40 4.28 -3.22
CA ASN A 381 -25.33 3.70 -1.88
C ASN A 381 -23.87 3.32 -1.50
N GLY A 382 -22.88 4.13 -1.94
CA GLY A 382 -21.47 3.90 -1.69
C GLY A 382 -20.75 2.98 -2.68
N ALA A 383 -21.46 2.19 -3.49
CA ALA A 383 -20.90 1.29 -4.49
C ALA A 383 -20.86 1.91 -5.88
N LYS A 384 -19.77 1.71 -6.62
CA LYS A 384 -19.63 2.15 -8.02
C LYS A 384 -20.63 1.40 -8.92
N VAL A 385 -21.34 2.13 -9.79
CA VAL A 385 -22.41 1.56 -10.65
C VAL A 385 -22.12 1.65 -12.14
N ASN A 386 -21.22 2.50 -12.61
CA ASN A 386 -20.80 2.52 -14.00
C ASN A 386 -19.59 1.60 -14.25
N GLY A 387 -19.66 0.75 -15.29
CA GLY A 387 -18.58 -0.16 -15.65
C GLY A 387 -17.34 0.57 -16.20
N ALA A 388 -17.56 1.47 -17.18
CA ALA A 388 -16.54 2.34 -17.78
C ALA A 388 -16.72 3.79 -17.30
N ALA A 389 -15.64 4.58 -17.33
CA ALA A 389 -15.71 5.99 -17.05
C ALA A 389 -16.68 6.72 -18.01
N LEU A 390 -17.47 7.65 -17.47
CA LEU A 390 -18.41 8.47 -18.24
C LEU A 390 -17.68 9.68 -18.81
N ALA A 391 -17.85 9.95 -20.08
CA ALA A 391 -17.30 11.14 -20.74
C ALA A 391 -18.19 12.38 -20.62
N THR A 392 -19.38 12.24 -20.04
CA THR A 392 -20.38 13.31 -19.92
C THR A 392 -20.70 13.59 -18.45
N SER A 393 -21.17 14.78 -18.15
CA SER A 393 -21.61 15.20 -16.81
C SER A 393 -23.09 14.86 -16.54
N THR A 394 -23.59 13.77 -17.12
CA THR A 394 -24.94 13.23 -16.93
C THR A 394 -24.89 11.70 -16.85
N TYR A 395 -25.81 11.12 -16.06
CA TYR A 395 -25.96 9.68 -15.94
C TYR A 395 -27.40 9.32 -15.61
N THR A 396 -27.92 8.25 -16.22
CA THR A 396 -29.22 7.67 -15.85
C THR A 396 -29.00 6.29 -15.28
N ASP A 397 -29.30 6.15 -14.00
CA ASP A 397 -29.32 4.87 -13.30
C ASP A 397 -30.69 4.23 -13.50
N SER A 398 -30.72 3.03 -14.07
CA SER A 398 -31.95 2.32 -14.43
C SER A 398 -32.00 0.92 -13.79
N GLY A 399 -33.18 0.27 -13.85
CA GLY A 399 -33.39 -1.01 -13.19
C GLY A 399 -33.56 -0.88 -11.68
N LEU A 400 -33.93 0.27 -11.19
CA LEU A 400 -34.17 0.57 -9.78
C LEU A 400 -35.54 0.03 -9.34
N SER A 401 -35.68 -0.29 -8.04
CA SER A 401 -36.96 -0.68 -7.46
C SER A 401 -37.86 0.54 -7.26
N PRO A 402 -39.15 0.46 -7.55
CA PRO A 402 -40.12 1.54 -7.29
C PRO A 402 -40.20 1.91 -5.81
N GLY A 403 -40.50 3.20 -5.53
CA GLY A 403 -40.69 3.73 -4.18
C GLY A 403 -39.47 3.61 -3.26
N THR A 404 -38.27 3.45 -3.82
CA THR A 404 -37.04 3.17 -3.10
C THR A 404 -36.10 4.36 -3.17
N THR A 405 -35.50 4.72 -2.02
CA THR A 405 -34.53 5.82 -1.95
C THR A 405 -33.12 5.32 -2.21
N TYR A 406 -32.41 6.04 -3.07
CA TYR A 406 -31.01 5.78 -3.40
C TYR A 406 -30.18 7.06 -3.16
N SER A 407 -28.98 6.88 -2.61
CA SER A 407 -28.00 7.97 -2.46
C SER A 407 -26.95 7.90 -3.58
N TYR A 408 -26.54 9.07 -4.09
CA TYR A 408 -25.58 9.17 -5.18
C TYR A 408 -24.45 10.12 -4.84
N GLN A 409 -23.26 9.76 -5.29
CA GLN A 409 -22.06 10.59 -5.30
C GLN A 409 -21.33 10.39 -6.62
N VAL A 410 -20.57 11.39 -7.06
CA VAL A 410 -19.78 11.37 -8.29
C VAL A 410 -18.33 11.70 -7.96
N THR A 411 -17.38 11.03 -8.63
CA THR A 411 -15.95 11.39 -8.65
C THR A 411 -15.55 11.79 -10.05
N ALA A 412 -14.61 12.72 -10.18
CA ALA A 412 -13.93 13.02 -11.43
C ALA A 412 -12.69 12.14 -11.56
N LEU A 413 -12.39 11.71 -12.79
CA LEU A 413 -11.19 10.96 -13.13
C LEU A 413 -10.20 11.87 -13.83
N ALA A 414 -8.96 11.88 -13.37
CA ALA A 414 -7.86 12.50 -14.08
C ALA A 414 -7.44 11.64 -15.30
N PRO A 415 -6.72 12.20 -16.29
CA PRO A 415 -6.19 11.45 -17.43
C PRO A 415 -5.33 10.23 -17.06
N ASN A 416 -4.75 10.22 -15.88
CA ASN A 416 -3.98 9.13 -15.30
C ASN A 416 -4.82 8.05 -14.60
N GLY A 417 -6.14 8.20 -14.55
CA GLY A 417 -7.05 7.26 -13.90
C GLY A 417 -7.25 7.46 -12.39
N SER A 418 -6.56 8.43 -11.75
CA SER A 418 -6.81 8.74 -10.33
C SER A 418 -8.18 9.41 -10.15
N GLU A 419 -8.88 9.08 -9.05
CA GLU A 419 -10.18 9.65 -8.72
C GLU A 419 -10.06 10.84 -7.76
N SER A 420 -10.90 11.84 -7.97
CA SER A 420 -11.12 12.90 -6.99
C SER A 420 -11.79 12.36 -5.71
N ALA A 421 -11.86 13.17 -4.68
CA ALA A 421 -12.82 12.93 -3.59
C ALA A 421 -14.25 12.86 -4.14
N LYS A 422 -15.14 12.15 -3.43
CA LYS A 422 -16.55 12.07 -3.80
C LYS A 422 -17.24 13.42 -3.62
N SER A 423 -18.18 13.75 -4.52
CA SER A 423 -19.06 14.92 -4.40
C SER A 423 -19.89 14.89 -3.10
N ALA A 424 -20.56 16.00 -2.81
CA ALA A 424 -21.67 15.97 -1.86
C ALA A 424 -22.70 14.92 -2.29
N THR A 425 -23.34 14.27 -1.31
CA THR A 425 -24.37 13.26 -1.56
C THR A 425 -25.68 13.90 -1.97
N VAL A 426 -26.32 13.40 -3.04
CA VAL A 426 -27.71 13.67 -3.37
C VAL A 426 -28.53 12.39 -3.22
N SER A 427 -29.76 12.48 -2.71
CA SER A 427 -30.67 11.33 -2.58
C SER A 427 -31.91 11.55 -3.42
N GLY A 428 -32.37 10.49 -4.09
CA GLY A 428 -33.61 10.47 -4.88
C GLY A 428 -34.43 9.24 -4.55
N THR A 429 -35.75 9.39 -4.51
CA THR A 429 -36.70 8.29 -4.31
C THR A 429 -37.43 8.03 -5.60
N THR A 430 -37.34 6.81 -6.13
CA THR A 430 -38.11 6.39 -7.31
C THR A 430 -39.62 6.53 -7.05
N THR A 431 -40.38 6.85 -8.08
CA THR A 431 -41.85 6.93 -7.96
C THR A 431 -42.49 5.53 -7.86
N GLY A 432 -43.76 5.47 -7.40
CA GLY A 432 -44.49 4.22 -7.24
C GLY A 432 -44.37 3.58 -5.84
N THR A 433 -45.07 2.52 -5.63
CA THR A 433 -45.04 1.74 -4.37
C THR A 433 -43.90 0.71 -4.41
N PRO A 434 -43.12 0.56 -3.34
CA PRO A 434 -42.12 -0.51 -3.27
C PRO A 434 -42.78 -1.89 -3.50
N PRO A 435 -42.15 -2.81 -4.21
CA PRO A 435 -42.65 -4.19 -4.33
C PRO A 435 -42.83 -4.79 -2.93
N ALA A 436 -43.95 -5.46 -2.71
CA ALA A 436 -44.19 -6.16 -1.45
C ALA A 436 -43.10 -7.25 -1.28
N VAL A 437 -42.49 -7.30 -0.11
CA VAL A 437 -41.53 -8.37 0.22
C VAL A 437 -42.34 -9.67 0.40
N PRO A 438 -42.07 -10.77 -0.35
CA PRO A 438 -42.83 -12.00 -0.18
C PRO A 438 -42.58 -12.63 1.18
N ALA A 439 -43.62 -13.14 1.84
CA ALA A 439 -43.49 -13.82 3.12
C ALA A 439 -42.92 -15.25 2.93
N PRO A 440 -42.17 -15.78 3.92
CA PRO A 440 -41.74 -17.16 3.93
C PRO A 440 -42.96 -18.10 3.95
N ALA A 441 -42.88 -19.21 3.21
CA ALA A 441 -43.90 -20.23 3.20
C ALA A 441 -43.45 -21.50 3.92
N ASN A 442 -44.41 -22.36 4.29
CA ASN A 442 -44.14 -23.68 4.87
C ASN A 442 -43.30 -23.60 6.17
N LEU A 443 -43.55 -22.57 7.00
CA LEU A 443 -42.91 -22.56 8.31
C LEU A 443 -43.36 -23.80 9.09
N ALA A 444 -42.39 -24.56 9.60
CA ALA A 444 -42.57 -25.75 10.41
C ALA A 444 -41.74 -25.64 11.69
N VAL A 445 -42.14 -26.37 12.72
CA VAL A 445 -41.45 -26.37 14.03
C VAL A 445 -41.29 -27.81 14.52
N GLY A 446 -40.10 -28.13 15.02
CA GLY A 446 -39.80 -29.33 15.79
C GLY A 446 -39.32 -28.94 17.19
N ILE A 447 -39.68 -29.71 18.22
CA ILE A 447 -39.25 -29.46 19.61
C ILE A 447 -38.26 -30.53 20.05
N ASN A 448 -37.18 -30.09 20.69
CA ASN A 448 -36.26 -30.92 21.43
C ASN A 448 -36.00 -30.28 22.82
N GLY A 449 -36.65 -30.83 23.87
CA GLY A 449 -36.61 -30.26 25.22
C GLY A 449 -37.16 -28.84 25.26
N THR A 450 -36.32 -27.87 25.57
CA THR A 450 -36.66 -26.44 25.65
C THR A 450 -36.14 -25.65 24.44
N THR A 451 -35.85 -26.32 23.31
CA THR A 451 -35.43 -25.71 22.07
C THR A 451 -36.42 -26.01 20.97
N ALA A 452 -36.85 -24.99 20.24
CA ALA A 452 -37.65 -25.11 19.03
C ALA A 452 -36.74 -24.95 17.80
N THR A 453 -36.73 -25.93 16.89
CA THR A 453 -36.10 -25.83 15.58
C THR A 453 -37.15 -25.46 14.57
N LEU A 454 -36.99 -24.29 13.96
CA LEU A 454 -37.88 -23.73 12.95
C LEU A 454 -37.25 -23.91 11.55
N SER A 455 -38.07 -24.20 10.54
CA SER A 455 -37.64 -24.28 9.13
C SER A 455 -38.71 -23.74 8.20
N TRP A 456 -38.29 -23.15 7.07
CA TRP A 456 -39.21 -22.58 6.07
C TRP A 456 -38.64 -22.66 4.66
N THR A 457 -39.47 -22.38 3.66
CA THR A 457 -39.03 -22.32 2.26
C THR A 457 -38.28 -21.02 1.98
N ALA A 458 -37.16 -21.12 1.26
CA ALA A 458 -36.37 -19.97 0.85
C ALA A 458 -37.17 -18.98 0.01
N VAL A 459 -37.02 -17.67 0.27
CA VAL A 459 -37.58 -16.59 -0.53
C VAL A 459 -36.42 -15.96 -1.32
N THR A 460 -36.58 -15.89 -2.66
CA THR A 460 -35.56 -15.31 -3.54
C THR A 460 -35.48 -13.77 -3.36
N GLY A 461 -34.28 -13.21 -3.42
CA GLY A 461 -34.05 -11.75 -3.45
C GLY A 461 -34.21 -11.05 -2.09
N VAL A 462 -34.23 -11.79 -0.98
CA VAL A 462 -34.25 -11.24 0.38
C VAL A 462 -32.85 -11.25 0.99
N ALA A 463 -32.59 -10.33 1.93
CA ALA A 463 -31.35 -10.26 2.68
C ALA A 463 -31.30 -11.32 3.79
N GLY A 464 -32.46 -11.77 4.27
CA GLY A 464 -32.59 -12.77 5.32
C GLY A 464 -33.97 -12.78 5.95
N TYR A 465 -34.07 -13.32 7.18
CA TYR A 465 -35.32 -13.57 7.87
C TYR A 465 -35.26 -13.10 9.31
N ASN A 466 -36.43 -12.68 9.84
CA ASN A 466 -36.68 -12.47 11.25
C ASN A 466 -37.73 -13.46 11.75
N VAL A 467 -37.42 -14.13 12.84
CA VAL A 467 -38.32 -15.06 13.54
C VAL A 467 -38.94 -14.36 14.71
N TYR A 468 -40.22 -14.53 14.88
CA TYR A 468 -41.00 -13.93 15.95
C TYR A 468 -41.69 -15.01 16.74
N ARG A 469 -41.78 -14.80 18.06
CA ARG A 469 -42.35 -15.70 19.03
C ARG A 469 -43.43 -15.02 19.87
N ALA A 470 -44.45 -15.79 20.26
CA ALA A 470 -45.46 -15.39 21.22
C ALA A 470 -45.89 -16.58 22.09
N THR A 471 -46.50 -16.33 23.25
CA THR A 471 -47.15 -17.35 24.10
C THR A 471 -48.66 -17.40 23.86
N THR A 472 -49.17 -16.51 23.01
CA THR A 472 -50.62 -16.45 22.64
C THR A 472 -50.72 -16.55 21.11
N SER A 473 -51.70 -17.31 20.62
CA SER A 473 -51.99 -17.40 19.20
C SER A 473 -52.34 -16.03 18.60
N GLY A 474 -51.68 -15.66 17.51
CA GLY A 474 -51.88 -14.36 16.85
C GLY A 474 -51.03 -13.22 17.40
N GLY A 475 -50.23 -13.44 18.47
CA GLY A 475 -49.35 -12.44 19.06
C GLY A 475 -49.85 -11.90 20.40
N PRO A 476 -49.25 -10.86 20.95
CA PRO A 476 -48.24 -9.99 20.32
C PRO A 476 -46.91 -10.70 20.09
N TRP A 477 -46.27 -10.35 18.93
CA TRP A 477 -45.06 -10.98 18.46
C TRP A 477 -43.80 -10.30 19.00
N THR A 478 -42.88 -11.08 19.59
CA THR A 478 -41.57 -10.63 20.01
C THR A 478 -40.51 -11.29 19.13
N ARG A 479 -39.57 -10.51 18.60
CA ARG A 479 -38.48 -11.03 17.79
C ARG A 479 -37.59 -11.96 18.61
N ALA A 480 -37.35 -13.17 18.10
CA ALA A 480 -36.56 -14.21 18.75
C ALA A 480 -35.06 -14.14 18.36
N ASN A 481 -34.73 -13.77 17.14
CA ASN A 481 -33.36 -13.67 16.67
C ASN A 481 -32.76 -12.28 16.95
N ALA A 482 -31.53 -12.21 17.45
CA ALA A 482 -30.81 -10.95 17.69
C ALA A 482 -30.30 -10.32 16.36
N SER A 483 -29.81 -11.14 15.43
CA SER A 483 -29.30 -10.75 14.12
C SER A 483 -30.11 -11.39 13.01
N LEU A 484 -30.09 -10.79 11.80
CA LEU A 484 -30.81 -11.31 10.62
C LEU A 484 -30.36 -12.76 10.33
N VAL A 485 -31.31 -13.66 10.17
CA VAL A 485 -31.06 -15.09 9.84
C VAL A 485 -30.93 -15.22 8.33
N THR A 486 -29.77 -15.67 7.86
CA THR A 486 -29.53 -15.87 6.42
C THR A 486 -29.84 -17.30 5.95
N ALA A 487 -29.97 -18.24 6.89
CA ALA A 487 -30.41 -19.62 6.62
C ALA A 487 -31.93 -19.71 6.60
N THR A 488 -32.45 -20.83 6.11
CA THR A 488 -33.89 -21.17 6.15
C THR A 488 -34.29 -21.98 7.38
N THR A 489 -33.44 -21.98 8.41
CA THR A 489 -33.65 -22.64 9.68
C THR A 489 -33.20 -21.72 10.81
N TYR A 490 -33.86 -21.86 11.99
CA TYR A 490 -33.51 -21.12 13.20
C TYR A 490 -33.81 -21.95 14.45
N ASN A 491 -32.87 -21.97 15.39
CA ASN A 491 -33.05 -22.61 16.68
C ASN A 491 -33.39 -21.56 17.75
N ASP A 492 -34.60 -21.60 18.26
CA ASP A 492 -35.07 -20.79 19.37
C ASP A 492 -34.89 -21.58 20.66
N ALA A 493 -33.86 -21.25 21.41
CA ALA A 493 -33.44 -21.98 22.61
C ALA A 493 -33.78 -21.22 23.89
N GLY A 494 -33.71 -21.93 25.04
CA GLY A 494 -33.98 -21.34 26.37
C GLY A 494 -35.44 -21.03 26.61
N LEU A 495 -36.33 -21.77 25.98
CA LEU A 495 -37.76 -21.66 26.17
C LEU A 495 -38.17 -22.25 27.54
N ASN A 496 -39.23 -21.72 28.13
CA ASN A 496 -39.75 -22.27 29.38
C ASN A 496 -40.32 -23.69 29.16
N PRO A 497 -40.01 -24.63 30.05
CA PRO A 497 -40.55 -25.98 29.98
C PRO A 497 -42.07 -26.02 30.05
N GLY A 498 -42.67 -26.99 29.36
CA GLY A 498 -44.13 -27.23 29.40
C GLY A 498 -44.97 -26.07 28.86
N THR A 499 -44.36 -25.14 28.14
CA THR A 499 -45.00 -23.92 27.67
C THR A 499 -45.31 -24.02 26.16
N THR A 500 -46.54 -23.67 25.79
CA THR A 500 -46.91 -23.57 24.38
C THR A 500 -46.46 -22.23 23.81
N TYR A 501 -45.68 -22.27 22.74
CA TYR A 501 -45.26 -21.11 22.01
C TYR A 501 -45.81 -21.15 20.57
N PHE A 502 -45.95 -19.97 20.02
CA PHE A 502 -46.35 -19.72 18.65
C PHE A 502 -45.23 -18.98 17.93
N TRP A 503 -44.95 -19.28 16.65
CA TRP A 503 -43.93 -18.62 15.85
C TRP A 503 -44.46 -18.23 14.48
N VAL A 504 -43.93 -17.14 13.97
CA VAL A 504 -44.02 -16.71 12.58
C VAL A 504 -42.65 -16.27 12.12
N ALA A 505 -42.38 -16.36 10.83
CA ALA A 505 -41.19 -15.82 10.17
C ALA A 505 -41.57 -14.71 9.20
N ARG A 506 -40.70 -13.73 9.05
CA ARG A 506 -40.78 -12.67 8.03
C ARG A 506 -39.49 -12.65 7.24
N SER A 507 -39.58 -12.46 5.94
CA SER A 507 -38.43 -12.14 5.11
C SER A 507 -38.14 -10.65 5.17
N GLN A 508 -36.87 -10.26 5.02
CA GLN A 508 -36.43 -8.87 4.99
C GLN A 508 -35.61 -8.62 3.73
N ASN A 509 -35.91 -7.56 2.99
CA ASN A 509 -35.13 -7.16 1.83
C ASN A 509 -33.86 -6.37 2.21
N GLY A 510 -32.99 -6.04 1.23
CA GLY A 510 -31.76 -5.31 1.45
C GLY A 510 -31.93 -3.87 1.96
N SER A 511 -33.15 -3.29 1.88
CA SER A 511 -33.49 -1.98 2.44
C SER A 511 -34.05 -2.04 3.87
N GLY A 512 -34.14 -3.24 4.45
CA GLY A 512 -34.65 -3.42 5.81
C GLY A 512 -36.16 -3.59 5.94
N THR A 513 -36.92 -3.59 4.82
CA THR A 513 -38.37 -3.76 4.83
C THR A 513 -38.72 -5.23 5.03
N GLU A 514 -39.64 -5.51 5.98
CA GLU A 514 -40.13 -6.86 6.24
C GLU A 514 -41.40 -7.21 5.46
N SER A 515 -41.57 -8.50 5.21
CA SER A 515 -42.80 -9.06 4.67
C SER A 515 -43.93 -9.12 5.71
N ALA A 516 -45.12 -9.49 5.27
CA ALA A 516 -46.14 -10.06 6.13
C ALA A 516 -45.62 -11.31 6.87
N ASN A 517 -46.33 -11.77 7.88
CA ASN A 517 -46.05 -13.04 8.57
C ASN A 517 -46.18 -14.24 7.60
N SER A 518 -45.35 -15.27 7.81
CA SER A 518 -45.56 -16.61 7.31
C SER A 518 -46.87 -17.23 7.87
N ASN A 519 -47.13 -18.47 7.51
CA ASN A 519 -48.05 -19.28 8.31
C ASN A 519 -47.53 -19.33 9.77
N GLN A 520 -48.48 -19.32 10.72
CA GLN A 520 -48.18 -19.54 12.14
C GLN A 520 -47.99 -21.03 12.40
N VAL A 521 -47.00 -21.37 13.22
CA VAL A 521 -46.84 -22.72 13.80
C VAL A 521 -46.85 -22.62 15.32
N SER A 522 -47.21 -23.72 15.98
CA SER A 522 -47.15 -23.80 17.45
C SER A 522 -46.64 -25.16 17.89
N ALA A 523 -45.99 -25.15 19.05
CA ALA A 523 -45.57 -26.37 19.71
C ALA A 523 -45.41 -26.11 21.22
N THR A 524 -45.58 -27.18 22.02
CA THR A 524 -45.37 -27.14 23.46
C THR A 524 -43.98 -27.72 23.76
N THR A 525 -43.16 -26.99 24.48
CA THR A 525 -41.83 -27.46 24.94
C THR A 525 -41.98 -28.66 25.85
N GLY A 526 -40.98 -29.54 25.86
CA GLY A 526 -40.94 -30.67 26.78
C GLY A 526 -41.05 -30.19 28.25
N ALA A 527 -41.68 -30.95 29.07
CA ALA A 527 -41.65 -30.73 30.51
C ALA A 527 -40.19 -30.86 30.97
N GLY A 528 -39.56 -29.79 31.41
CA GLY A 528 -38.17 -29.80 31.86
C GLY A 528 -37.98 -30.64 33.11
N TYR A 529 -36.81 -31.16 33.35
CA TYR A 529 -36.47 -31.80 34.61
C TYR A 529 -36.18 -30.73 35.67
N SER A 530 -36.55 -31.05 36.91
CA SER A 530 -36.28 -30.19 38.07
C SER A 530 -34.99 -30.55 38.80
N GLU A 531 -34.48 -31.77 38.58
CA GLU A 531 -33.28 -32.30 39.22
C GLU A 531 -32.61 -33.35 38.31
N ALA A 532 -31.28 -33.45 38.36
CA ALA A 532 -30.50 -34.49 37.69
C ALA A 532 -29.54 -35.12 38.70
N VAL A 533 -29.55 -36.44 38.81
CA VAL A 533 -28.69 -37.19 39.74
C VAL A 533 -27.96 -38.28 38.99
N THR A 534 -26.64 -38.31 39.16
CA THR A 534 -25.79 -39.39 38.61
C THR A 534 -25.44 -40.36 39.72
N ALA A 535 -25.87 -41.62 39.57
CA ALA A 535 -25.59 -42.70 40.51
C ALA A 535 -25.67 -44.04 39.77
N THR A 536 -25.23 -45.14 40.38
CA THR A 536 -25.47 -46.46 39.78
C THR A 536 -26.96 -46.77 39.72
N VAL A 537 -27.37 -47.62 38.76
CA VAL A 537 -28.77 -48.03 38.63
C VAL A 537 -29.31 -48.62 39.94
N LEU A 538 -28.47 -49.41 40.66
CA LEU A 538 -28.79 -49.90 41.98
C LEU A 538 -29.03 -48.79 43.01
N ASN A 539 -28.16 -47.78 43.05
CA ASN A 539 -28.31 -46.66 44.00
C ASN A 539 -29.52 -45.79 43.68
N HIS A 540 -29.92 -45.63 42.42
CA HIS A 540 -31.16 -44.97 42.04
C HIS A 540 -32.39 -45.75 42.55
N TYR A 541 -32.37 -47.08 42.45
CA TYR A 541 -33.43 -47.93 43.01
C TYR A 541 -33.49 -47.87 44.52
N LEU A 542 -32.39 -47.99 45.22
CA LEU A 542 -32.29 -47.89 46.69
C LEU A 542 -32.71 -46.50 47.21
N ALA A 543 -32.51 -45.44 46.43
CA ALA A 543 -32.96 -44.10 46.72
C ALA A 543 -34.43 -43.84 46.33
N ALA A 544 -35.18 -44.86 45.92
CA ALA A 544 -36.57 -44.79 45.47
C ALA A 544 -36.84 -43.80 44.33
N ARG A 545 -35.80 -43.49 43.50
CA ARG A 545 -35.95 -42.64 42.32
C ARG A 545 -36.61 -43.40 41.16
N ILE A 546 -36.45 -44.73 41.15
CA ILE A 546 -37.01 -45.61 40.12
C ILE A 546 -37.67 -46.83 40.79
N ASN A 547 -38.71 -47.37 40.17
CA ASN A 547 -39.38 -48.60 40.59
C ASN A 547 -38.63 -49.83 40.05
N VAL A 548 -39.09 -51.05 40.48
CA VAL A 548 -38.46 -52.32 40.13
C VAL A 548 -38.45 -52.56 38.59
N THR A 549 -39.51 -52.12 37.86
CA THR A 549 -39.60 -52.25 36.42
C THR A 549 -38.53 -51.39 35.73
N GLN A 550 -38.40 -50.12 36.11
CA GLN A 550 -37.40 -49.17 35.65
C GLN A 550 -35.99 -49.63 36.02
N TYR A 551 -35.78 -50.16 37.22
CA TYR A 551 -34.51 -50.74 37.65
C TYR A 551 -34.06 -51.86 36.73
N ASN A 552 -34.96 -52.75 36.34
CA ASN A 552 -34.66 -53.85 35.43
C ASN A 552 -34.39 -53.30 34.00
N GLN A 553 -35.17 -52.37 33.49
CA GLN A 553 -34.98 -51.73 32.17
C GLN A 553 -33.60 -51.05 32.10
N LEU A 554 -33.27 -50.20 33.08
CA LEU A 554 -31.97 -49.49 33.11
C LEU A 554 -30.80 -50.48 33.38
N GLY A 555 -31.02 -51.51 34.20
CA GLY A 555 -30.04 -52.57 34.48
C GLY A 555 -29.65 -53.36 33.21
N VAL A 556 -30.63 -53.62 32.36
CA VAL A 556 -30.39 -54.27 31.03
C VAL A 556 -29.72 -53.28 30.07
N LYS A 557 -30.15 -52.03 30.09
CA LYS A 557 -29.66 -50.99 29.17
C LYS A 557 -28.23 -50.54 29.48
N TYR A 558 -27.90 -50.36 30.76
CA TYR A 558 -26.63 -49.71 31.17
C TYR A 558 -25.74 -50.58 32.07
N GLY A 559 -26.30 -51.63 32.68
CA GLY A 559 -25.67 -52.41 33.75
C GLY A 559 -25.99 -51.88 35.15
N TYR A 560 -26.25 -52.78 36.11
CA TYR A 560 -26.77 -52.41 37.46
C TYR A 560 -25.80 -51.60 38.31
N LEU A 561 -24.52 -51.71 38.08
CA LEU A 561 -23.47 -51.00 38.83
C LEU A 561 -22.83 -49.87 38.01
N THR A 562 -23.31 -49.60 36.82
CA THR A 562 -22.82 -48.50 35.97
C THR A 562 -23.50 -47.21 36.44
N PRO A 563 -22.76 -46.11 36.63
CA PRO A 563 -23.35 -44.82 36.90
C PRO A 563 -24.17 -44.33 35.69
N VAL A 564 -25.41 -43.89 35.95
CA VAL A 564 -26.31 -43.27 34.96
C VAL A 564 -26.86 -41.98 35.57
N THR A 565 -27.08 -40.97 34.74
CA THR A 565 -27.76 -39.72 35.18
C THR A 565 -29.26 -39.87 34.96
N LEU A 566 -30.03 -39.77 36.02
CA LEU A 566 -31.49 -39.67 35.96
C LEU A 566 -31.93 -38.23 36.16
N TYR A 567 -32.96 -37.86 35.44
CA TYR A 567 -33.58 -36.55 35.45
C TYR A 567 -34.99 -36.63 36.06
N HIS A 568 -35.26 -35.78 37.03
CA HIS A 568 -36.58 -35.68 37.68
C HIS A 568 -37.52 -34.82 36.83
N CYS A 569 -38.53 -35.42 36.25
CA CYS A 569 -39.47 -34.80 35.32
C CYS A 569 -40.88 -34.81 35.90
N GLY A 570 -41.26 -33.74 36.55
CA GLY A 570 -42.56 -33.63 37.22
C GLY A 570 -42.72 -34.65 38.36
N SER A 571 -43.38 -35.75 38.10
CA SER A 571 -43.65 -36.78 39.13
C SER A 571 -42.82 -38.08 38.95
N TYR A 572 -41.90 -38.14 37.98
CA TYR A 572 -41.13 -39.35 37.68
C TYR A 572 -39.68 -39.05 37.34
N TRP A 573 -38.83 -40.08 37.42
CA TRP A 573 -37.43 -40.03 36.99
C TRP A 573 -37.25 -40.76 35.67
N THR A 574 -36.37 -40.24 34.82
CA THR A 574 -36.04 -40.79 33.51
C THR A 574 -34.55 -40.65 33.20
N ASP A 575 -34.02 -41.48 32.30
CA ASP A 575 -32.67 -41.39 31.77
C ASP A 575 -32.56 -40.38 30.60
N SER A 576 -33.58 -39.65 30.31
CA SER A 576 -33.69 -38.65 29.27
C SER A 576 -33.84 -37.25 29.82
N ALA A 577 -32.87 -36.34 29.53
CA ALA A 577 -32.95 -34.93 29.87
C ALA A 577 -34.17 -34.21 29.22
N ASN A 578 -34.77 -34.81 28.20
CA ASN A 578 -35.97 -34.31 27.52
C ASN A 578 -37.27 -34.86 28.14
N CYS A 579 -37.17 -35.49 29.32
CA CYS A 579 -38.28 -36.07 30.04
C CYS A 579 -39.07 -37.15 29.27
N ALA A 580 -38.42 -37.86 28.35
CA ALA A 580 -39.03 -39.06 27.74
C ALA A 580 -39.05 -40.20 28.80
N PRO A 581 -40.12 -40.99 28.89
CA PRO A 581 -40.17 -42.15 29.81
C PRO A 581 -39.04 -43.14 29.55
N ILE A 582 -38.57 -43.83 30.60
CA ILE A 582 -37.57 -44.91 30.47
C ILE A 582 -38.20 -46.02 29.62
N SER A 583 -37.53 -46.36 28.50
CA SER A 583 -37.94 -47.36 27.52
C SER A 583 -37.08 -48.62 27.61
#